data_c7af6e6d378ba189369c78a93da97712
#
_entry.id   c7af6e6d378ba189369c78a93da97712
#
_cell.length_a   1.000
_cell.length_b   1.000
_cell.length_c   1.000
_cell.angle_alpha   90.00
_cell.angle_beta   90.00
_cell.angle_gamma   90.00
#
_symmetry.space_group_name_H-M   'P 1'
#
loop_
_entity.id
_entity.type
_entity.pdbx_description
1 polymer ?
#
loop_
_entity_poly.entity_id
_entity_poly.type
_entity_poly.pdbx_seq_one_letter_code
_entity_poly.pdbx_strand_id
1 'polypeptide(L)'
;YLIHPSMAGAADCAKVRLTARQQWFGQDEAPALQTLSFNTSLGEDSRSGMGAIVFNDRNGYHTQTGAKITYAHHLRFSRSTLDLNQLSFGINAGLIQSNLDETSFYNSNPSYDPIVNGGIVQKDSYFNLDLGASYFYLDFFTHFTVKNVIASKRELYTDIETDNLRKYLWSTGYVFNIGDNGLLFEPSTMFQYVDQTKEKTIDLNVKVYKNLDFGRVWGGLSYRRSFDGASYVDGTSVGEQKLQYITPIIGLNYNKFMFAYTYSHLTGDVKFDKGGFHQITLGIDLFCKNSRYDCNCPAVN
;
A
#
# COMPACT_ATOMS: atom_id res chain seq x y z
N TYR A 1 -2.71 7.63 -0.91
CA TYR A 1 -3.95 7.25 -1.57
C TYR A 1 -3.89 5.85 -2.21
N LEU A 2 -2.69 5.26 -2.36
CA LEU A 2 -2.50 3.90 -2.90
C LEU A 2 -3.31 2.82 -2.14
N ILE A 3 -3.50 3.00 -0.85
CA ILE A 3 -4.26 2.07 0.00
C ILE A 3 -5.72 2.50 0.10
N HIS A 4 -5.95 3.80 0.32
CA HIS A 4 -7.27 4.38 0.56
C HIS A 4 -7.64 5.34 -0.59
N PRO A 5 -8.50 4.93 -1.54
CA PRO A 5 -8.84 5.75 -2.70
C PRO A 5 -9.51 7.08 -2.34
N SER A 6 -10.19 7.13 -1.19
CA SER A 6 -10.78 8.37 -0.64
C SER A 6 -9.77 9.47 -0.32
N MET A 7 -8.47 9.16 -0.33
CA MET A 7 -7.38 10.12 -0.10
C MET A 7 -6.89 10.79 -1.38
N ALA A 8 -7.37 10.43 -2.56
CA ALA A 8 -6.94 11.05 -3.80
C ALA A 8 -7.28 12.54 -3.81
N GLY A 9 -6.29 13.40 -4.00
CA GLY A 9 -6.47 14.85 -4.02
C GLY A 9 -6.84 15.48 -2.67
N ALA A 10 -6.71 14.76 -1.55
CA ALA A 10 -6.95 15.32 -0.22
C ALA A 10 -5.87 16.31 0.21
N ALA A 11 -4.66 16.18 -0.33
CA ALA A 11 -3.53 17.08 -0.05
C ALA A 11 -3.56 18.35 -0.90
N ASP A 12 -2.86 19.37 -0.44
CA ASP A 12 -2.78 20.67 -1.11
C ASP A 12 -1.94 20.66 -2.39
N CYS A 13 -1.07 19.66 -2.58
CA CYS A 13 -0.24 19.50 -3.77
C CYS A 13 -0.70 18.36 -4.65
N ALA A 14 -0.51 18.48 -5.95
CA ALA A 14 -0.47 17.32 -6.84
C ALA A 14 0.78 16.49 -6.53
N LYS A 15 0.64 15.19 -6.37
CA LYS A 15 1.71 14.30 -5.93
C LYS A 15 2.01 13.25 -7.00
N VAL A 16 3.26 13.18 -7.45
CA VAL A 16 3.80 12.06 -8.23
C VAL A 16 4.67 11.23 -7.30
N ARG A 17 4.49 9.92 -7.27
CA ARG A 17 5.30 9.00 -6.46
C ARG A 17 5.70 7.79 -7.28
N LEU A 18 7.00 7.49 -7.27
CA LEU A 18 7.58 6.27 -7.80
C LEU A 18 8.08 5.44 -6.62
N THR A 19 7.60 4.23 -6.51
CA THR A 19 8.02 3.29 -5.47
C THR A 19 8.58 2.04 -6.13
N ALA A 20 9.76 1.63 -5.70
CA ALA A 20 10.38 0.37 -6.08
C ALA A 20 10.68 -0.44 -4.82
N ARG A 21 10.15 -1.65 -4.76
CA ARG A 21 10.36 -2.61 -3.68
C ARG A 21 10.95 -3.88 -4.25
N GLN A 22 11.96 -4.43 -3.59
CA GLN A 22 12.57 -5.69 -3.94
C GLN A 22 12.84 -6.51 -2.68
N GLN A 23 12.60 -7.82 -2.78
CA GLN A 23 12.85 -8.82 -1.75
C GLN A 23 13.99 -9.73 -2.23
N TRP A 24 14.73 -10.32 -1.32
CA TRP A 24 15.78 -11.31 -1.57
C TRP A 24 16.81 -10.89 -2.64
N PHE A 25 17.62 -9.88 -2.31
CA PHE A 25 18.67 -9.41 -3.22
C PHE A 25 19.63 -10.53 -3.63
N GLY A 26 19.91 -10.62 -4.94
CA GLY A 26 20.83 -11.58 -5.52
C GLY A 26 20.22 -12.95 -5.81
N GLN A 27 18.90 -13.07 -5.80
CA GLN A 27 18.17 -14.23 -6.33
C GLN A 27 17.49 -13.87 -7.64
N ASP A 28 17.60 -14.77 -8.62
CA ASP A 28 16.80 -14.68 -9.83
C ASP A 28 15.32 -14.84 -9.47
N GLU A 29 14.44 -14.21 -10.22
CA GLU A 29 12.99 -14.24 -10.01
C GLU A 29 12.50 -13.76 -8.61
N ALA A 30 13.31 -13.01 -7.88
CA ALA A 30 12.95 -12.45 -6.58
C ALA A 30 11.73 -11.51 -6.67
N PRO A 31 10.84 -11.51 -5.65
CA PRO A 31 9.67 -10.64 -5.64
C PRO A 31 10.05 -9.17 -5.74
N ALA A 32 9.42 -8.46 -6.68
CA ALA A 32 9.66 -7.05 -6.96
C ALA A 32 8.35 -6.33 -7.30
N LEU A 33 8.09 -5.18 -6.65
CA LEU A 33 6.95 -4.34 -6.92
C LEU A 33 7.42 -2.94 -7.32
N GLN A 34 6.96 -2.47 -8.47
CA GLN A 34 7.16 -1.11 -8.95
C GLN A 34 5.80 -0.43 -9.08
N THR A 35 5.68 0.78 -8.58
CA THR A 35 4.43 1.53 -8.64
C THR A 35 4.72 2.98 -8.98
N LEU A 36 4.08 3.48 -10.02
CA LEU A 36 4.02 4.90 -10.33
C LEU A 36 2.61 5.40 -10.02
N SER A 37 2.50 6.45 -9.25
CA SER A 37 1.22 7.04 -8.92
C SER A 37 1.23 8.55 -9.06
N PHE A 38 0.08 9.06 -9.47
CA PHE A 38 -0.23 10.48 -9.56
C PHE A 38 -1.57 10.74 -8.87
N ASN A 39 -1.68 11.82 -8.10
CA ASN A 39 -2.97 12.29 -7.62
C ASN A 39 -2.97 13.80 -7.44
N THR A 40 -4.13 14.42 -7.63
CA THR A 40 -4.32 15.87 -7.52
C THR A 40 -5.75 16.21 -7.12
N SER A 41 -5.92 17.36 -6.49
CA SER A 41 -7.23 17.95 -6.26
C SER A 41 -7.78 18.57 -7.54
N LEU A 42 -9.09 18.50 -7.75
CA LEU A 42 -9.81 19.09 -8.88
C LEU A 42 -10.52 20.38 -8.45
N GLY A 43 -10.47 21.38 -9.33
CA GLY A 43 -11.13 22.68 -9.12
C GLY A 43 -10.47 23.53 -8.03
N GLU A 44 -10.93 24.77 -7.93
CA GLU A 44 -10.42 25.74 -6.94
C GLU A 44 -10.76 25.33 -5.52
N ASP A 45 -11.97 24.89 -5.30
CA ASP A 45 -12.45 24.43 -3.98
C ASP A 45 -11.84 23.10 -3.54
N SER A 46 -11.18 22.34 -4.44
CA SER A 46 -10.58 21.02 -4.18
C SER A 46 -11.51 20.08 -3.41
N ARG A 47 -12.82 20.11 -3.71
CA ARG A 47 -13.80 19.18 -3.13
C ARG A 47 -13.77 17.81 -3.80
N SER A 48 -13.08 17.71 -4.92
CA SER A 48 -12.92 16.46 -5.64
C SER A 48 -11.42 16.24 -5.90
N GLY A 49 -11.03 15.00 -5.99
CA GLY A 49 -9.70 14.59 -6.33
C GLY A 49 -9.70 13.47 -7.37
N MET A 50 -8.64 13.41 -8.13
CA MET A 50 -8.40 12.35 -9.08
C MET A 50 -7.01 11.77 -8.89
N GLY A 51 -6.83 10.53 -9.34
CA GLY A 51 -5.54 9.86 -9.32
C GLY A 51 -5.43 8.80 -10.38
N ALA A 52 -4.19 8.41 -10.66
CA ALA A 52 -3.85 7.31 -11.53
C ALA A 52 -2.72 6.49 -10.89
N ILE A 53 -2.76 5.18 -11.04
CA ILE A 53 -1.78 4.24 -10.53
C ILE A 53 -1.43 3.29 -11.66
N VAL A 54 -0.14 3.09 -11.91
CA VAL A 54 0.37 2.00 -12.74
C VAL A 54 1.32 1.19 -11.88
N PHE A 55 1.22 -0.12 -11.94
CA PHE A 55 2.09 -0.99 -11.17
C PHE A 55 2.50 -2.23 -11.96
N ASN A 56 3.64 -2.77 -11.57
CA ASN A 56 4.17 -4.06 -12.00
C ASN A 56 4.63 -4.82 -10.76
N ASP A 57 3.97 -5.93 -10.47
CA ASP A 57 4.26 -6.81 -9.35
C ASP A 57 4.71 -8.16 -9.89
N ARG A 58 5.97 -8.52 -9.62
CA ARG A 58 6.55 -9.79 -10.00
C ARG A 58 6.80 -10.64 -8.76
N ASN A 59 6.41 -11.89 -8.81
CA ASN A 59 6.67 -12.88 -7.78
C ASN A 59 6.98 -14.24 -8.42
N GLY A 60 8.26 -14.53 -8.55
CA GLY A 60 8.71 -15.68 -9.32
C GLY A 60 8.33 -15.53 -10.80
N TYR A 61 7.76 -16.57 -11.36
CA TYR A 61 7.27 -16.61 -12.75
C TYR A 61 5.92 -15.92 -12.96
N HIS A 62 5.29 -15.49 -11.87
CA HIS A 62 4.02 -14.79 -11.91
C HIS A 62 4.23 -13.27 -11.91
N THR A 63 3.64 -12.59 -12.87
CA THR A 63 3.68 -11.12 -12.97
C THR A 63 2.28 -10.55 -13.08
N GLN A 64 1.98 -9.53 -12.28
CA GLN A 64 0.76 -8.74 -12.40
C GLN A 64 1.10 -7.32 -12.80
N THR A 65 0.56 -6.87 -13.92
CA THR A 65 0.67 -5.48 -14.37
C THR A 65 -0.71 -4.86 -14.38
N GLY A 66 -0.85 -3.65 -13.86
CA GLY A 66 -2.16 -3.01 -13.80
C GLY A 66 -2.10 -1.51 -13.91
N ALA A 67 -3.22 -0.95 -14.38
CA ALA A 67 -3.47 0.48 -14.38
C ALA A 67 -4.83 0.75 -13.74
N LYS A 68 -4.89 1.73 -12.85
CA LYS A 68 -6.09 2.13 -12.12
C LYS A 68 -6.28 3.63 -12.16
N ILE A 69 -7.51 4.08 -12.22
CA ILE A 69 -7.91 5.48 -12.07
C ILE A 69 -8.74 5.61 -10.80
N THR A 70 -8.55 6.73 -10.12
CA THR A 70 -9.19 7.01 -8.85
C THR A 70 -9.96 8.32 -8.94
N TYR A 71 -11.16 8.35 -8.38
CA TYR A 71 -11.93 9.56 -8.13
C TYR A 71 -12.28 9.61 -6.65
N ALA A 72 -12.14 10.79 -6.02
CA ALA A 72 -12.56 11.01 -4.65
C ALA A 72 -13.39 12.29 -4.55
N HIS A 73 -14.33 12.30 -3.61
CA HIS A 73 -15.13 13.46 -3.27
C HIS A 73 -15.04 13.76 -1.78
N HIS A 74 -14.78 15.05 -1.45
CA HIS A 74 -14.50 15.53 -0.10
C HIS A 74 -15.64 16.41 0.38
N LEU A 75 -16.43 15.91 1.34
CA LEU A 75 -17.47 16.67 2.03
C LEU A 75 -16.83 17.38 3.22
N ARG A 76 -16.83 18.69 3.19
CA ARG A 76 -16.26 19.54 4.25
C ARG A 76 -17.36 20.08 5.13
N PHE A 77 -17.22 19.83 6.41
CA PHE A 77 -18.11 20.34 7.47
C PHE A 77 -17.45 21.49 8.24
N SER A 78 -16.18 21.78 7.94
CA SER A 78 -15.42 22.86 8.54
C SER A 78 -16.07 24.22 8.28
N ARG A 79 -16.18 25.04 9.32
CA ARG A 79 -16.70 26.42 9.24
C ARG A 79 -15.60 27.46 9.23
N SER A 80 -14.37 27.08 9.58
CA SER A 80 -13.19 27.92 9.64
C SER A 80 -11.96 27.20 9.06
N THR A 81 -10.87 27.91 8.91
CA THR A 81 -9.57 27.33 8.52
C THR A 81 -8.88 26.57 9.65
N LEU A 82 -9.37 26.77 10.90
CA LEU A 82 -8.80 26.11 12.08
C LEU A 82 -9.38 24.71 12.30
N ASP A 83 -10.57 24.44 11.78
CA ASP A 83 -11.31 23.20 12.07
C ASP A 83 -11.32 22.29 10.85
N LEU A 84 -10.35 21.40 10.75
CA LEU A 84 -10.46 20.31 9.78
C LEU A 84 -11.57 19.34 10.20
N ASN A 85 -12.66 19.31 9.45
CA ASN A 85 -13.74 18.35 9.59
C ASN A 85 -14.19 17.91 8.20
N GLN A 86 -13.71 16.74 7.73
CA GLN A 86 -13.89 16.30 6.36
C GLN A 86 -14.19 14.81 6.29
N LEU A 87 -15.25 14.47 5.57
CA LEU A 87 -15.58 13.11 5.17
C LEU A 87 -15.33 12.97 3.67
N SER A 88 -14.58 11.96 3.29
CA SER A 88 -14.17 11.72 1.89
C SER A 88 -14.59 10.33 1.45
N PHE A 89 -15.13 10.22 0.24
CA PHE A 89 -15.43 8.96 -0.42
C PHE A 89 -14.57 8.83 -1.65
N GLY A 90 -14.14 7.61 -1.97
CA GLY A 90 -13.31 7.37 -3.13
C GLY A 90 -13.61 6.03 -3.80
N ILE A 91 -13.47 6.03 -5.10
CA ILE A 91 -13.57 4.86 -5.96
C ILE A 91 -12.30 4.73 -6.78
N ASN A 92 -11.78 3.52 -6.88
CA ASN A 92 -10.61 3.20 -7.66
C ASN A 92 -10.96 2.04 -8.59
N ALA A 93 -10.85 2.24 -9.89
CA ALA A 93 -11.23 1.26 -10.91
C ALA A 93 -10.09 1.07 -11.90
N GLY A 94 -9.88 -0.14 -12.37
CA GLY A 94 -8.83 -0.43 -13.33
C GLY A 94 -8.81 -1.84 -13.86
N LEU A 95 -7.84 -2.07 -14.73
CA LEU A 95 -7.57 -3.36 -15.35
C LEU A 95 -6.25 -3.92 -14.82
N ILE A 96 -6.25 -5.20 -14.52
CA ILE A 96 -5.09 -5.95 -14.07
C ILE A 96 -4.91 -7.12 -15.02
N GLN A 97 -3.69 -7.25 -15.56
CA GLN A 97 -3.26 -8.40 -16.34
C GLN A 97 -2.35 -9.25 -15.48
N SER A 98 -2.66 -10.53 -15.37
CA SER A 98 -1.84 -11.54 -14.73
C SER A 98 -1.18 -12.39 -15.81
N ASN A 99 0.12 -12.63 -15.68
CA ASN A 99 0.91 -13.46 -16.58
C ASN A 99 1.61 -14.53 -15.76
N LEU A 100 1.63 -15.75 -16.28
CA LEU A 100 2.44 -16.85 -15.79
C LEU A 100 3.41 -17.27 -16.89
N ASP A 101 4.70 -17.16 -16.64
CA ASP A 101 5.76 -17.52 -17.58
C ASP A 101 6.23 -18.95 -17.32
N GLU A 102 5.78 -19.89 -18.14
CA GLU A 102 6.17 -21.30 -18.09
C GLU A 102 7.25 -21.65 -19.13
N THR A 103 7.83 -20.67 -19.82
CA THR A 103 8.78 -20.91 -20.90
C THR A 103 10.04 -21.67 -20.44
N SER A 104 10.46 -21.49 -19.19
CA SER A 104 11.63 -22.17 -18.61
C SER A 104 11.34 -23.59 -18.13
N PHE A 105 10.07 -23.96 -17.95
CA PHE A 105 9.71 -25.28 -17.37
C PHE A 105 9.90 -26.44 -18.35
N TYR A 106 9.93 -26.16 -19.64
CA TYR A 106 10.08 -27.18 -20.68
C TYR A 106 11.43 -27.90 -20.69
N ASN A 107 12.47 -27.27 -20.16
CA ASN A 107 13.86 -27.78 -20.27
C ASN A 107 14.33 -28.63 -19.09
N SER A 108 13.54 -28.79 -18.02
CA SER A 108 14.09 -29.29 -16.76
C SER A 108 13.76 -30.75 -16.43
N ASN A 109 12.73 -31.38 -16.98
CA ASN A 109 12.47 -32.80 -16.80
C ASN A 109 11.33 -33.29 -17.71
N PRO A 110 11.45 -34.45 -18.40
CA PRO A 110 10.40 -35.00 -19.25
C PRO A 110 9.26 -35.68 -18.47
N SER A 111 9.16 -35.48 -17.15
CA SER A 111 7.99 -35.93 -16.40
C SER A 111 6.80 -35.06 -16.78
N TYR A 112 5.87 -35.67 -17.52
CA TYR A 112 4.64 -35.01 -17.93
C TYR A 112 3.82 -34.57 -16.70
N ASP A 113 3.76 -33.27 -16.46
CA ASP A 113 2.82 -32.67 -15.53
C ASP A 113 1.65 -32.10 -16.36
N PRO A 114 0.41 -32.65 -16.22
CA PRO A 114 -0.72 -32.22 -17.01
C PRO A 114 -1.19 -30.79 -16.71
N ILE A 115 -0.72 -30.17 -15.64
CA ILE A 115 -1.05 -28.81 -15.23
C ILE A 115 -0.10 -27.79 -15.88
N VAL A 116 1.15 -28.18 -16.14
CA VAL A 116 2.15 -27.31 -16.73
C VAL A 116 2.14 -27.45 -18.25
N ASN A 117 1.62 -26.42 -18.92
CA ASN A 117 1.64 -26.35 -20.40
C ASN A 117 2.97 -25.90 -20.97
N GLY A 118 4.09 -26.28 -20.44
CA GLY A 118 5.46 -25.83 -20.71
C GLY A 118 5.71 -25.12 -22.03
N GLY A 119 6.54 -24.07 -22.00
CA GLY A 119 6.96 -23.32 -23.19
C GLY A 119 6.02 -22.18 -23.62
N ILE A 120 4.99 -21.86 -22.84
CA ILE A 120 4.05 -20.76 -23.15
C ILE A 120 4.02 -19.71 -22.01
N VAL A 121 3.51 -18.53 -22.33
CA VAL A 121 3.14 -17.51 -21.37
C VAL A 121 1.61 -17.45 -21.30
N GLN A 122 1.06 -17.89 -20.18
CA GLN A 122 -0.38 -17.78 -19.94
C GLN A 122 -0.70 -16.36 -19.49
N LYS A 123 -1.83 -15.80 -19.97
CA LYS A 123 -2.26 -14.42 -19.68
C LYS A 123 -3.74 -14.38 -19.43
N ASP A 124 -4.12 -13.66 -18.38
CA ASP A 124 -5.52 -13.34 -18.10
C ASP A 124 -5.63 -11.89 -17.63
N SER A 125 -6.79 -11.26 -17.91
CA SER A 125 -7.03 -9.85 -17.56
C SER A 125 -8.39 -9.71 -16.91
N TYR A 126 -8.45 -9.00 -15.80
CA TYR A 126 -9.68 -8.77 -15.07
C TYR A 126 -9.84 -7.31 -14.65
N PHE A 127 -11.11 -6.93 -14.49
CA PHE A 127 -11.47 -5.62 -13.95
C PHE A 127 -11.44 -5.63 -12.42
N ASN A 128 -10.88 -4.56 -11.84
CA ASN A 128 -10.76 -4.39 -10.40
C ASN A 128 -11.46 -3.11 -9.95
N LEU A 129 -12.16 -3.19 -8.83
CA LEU A 129 -12.87 -2.08 -8.21
C LEU A 129 -12.56 -2.05 -6.71
N ASP A 130 -12.13 -0.89 -6.22
CA ASP A 130 -11.91 -0.63 -4.80
C ASP A 130 -12.78 0.57 -4.36
N LEU A 131 -13.36 0.52 -3.16
CA LEU A 131 -14.14 1.59 -2.57
C LEU A 131 -13.52 2.02 -1.24
N GLY A 132 -13.55 3.31 -0.93
CA GLY A 132 -12.99 3.83 0.31
C GLY A 132 -13.77 4.99 0.89
N ALA A 133 -13.70 5.12 2.21
CA ALA A 133 -14.16 6.28 2.97
C ALA A 133 -13.06 6.73 3.92
N SER A 134 -12.93 8.03 4.15
CA SER A 134 -11.97 8.63 5.09
C SER A 134 -12.63 9.75 5.85
N TYR A 135 -12.36 9.82 7.14
CA TYR A 135 -12.82 10.89 7.99
C TYR A 135 -11.64 11.54 8.70
N PHE A 136 -11.59 12.86 8.66
CA PHE A 136 -10.63 13.71 9.35
C PHE A 136 -11.34 14.64 10.30
N TYR A 137 -10.85 14.71 11.51
CA TYR A 137 -11.31 15.68 12.50
C TYR A 137 -10.12 16.23 13.27
N LEU A 138 -9.73 17.46 12.99
CA LEU A 138 -8.48 18.07 13.49
C LEU A 138 -7.28 17.18 13.15
N ASP A 139 -6.54 16.73 14.15
CA ASP A 139 -5.38 15.86 14.01
C ASP A 139 -5.72 14.35 14.01
N PHE A 140 -7.01 13.99 14.19
CA PHE A 140 -7.49 12.63 14.10
C PHE A 140 -7.82 12.24 12.66
N PHE A 141 -7.50 11.01 12.29
CA PHE A 141 -7.92 10.44 11.01
C PHE A 141 -8.32 8.97 11.12
N THR A 142 -9.26 8.58 10.29
CA THR A 142 -9.63 7.18 10.09
C THR A 142 -10.01 6.91 8.65
N HIS A 143 -9.65 5.73 8.14
CA HIS A 143 -9.88 5.32 6.76
C HIS A 143 -10.44 3.90 6.75
N PHE A 144 -11.42 3.68 5.90
CA PHE A 144 -11.95 2.35 5.62
C PHE A 144 -11.92 2.10 4.12
N THR A 145 -11.45 0.92 3.71
CA THR A 145 -11.37 0.57 2.28
C THR A 145 -11.75 -0.89 2.08
N VAL A 146 -12.56 -1.12 1.07
CA VAL A 146 -12.85 -2.45 0.53
C VAL A 146 -12.13 -2.57 -0.80
N LYS A 147 -11.13 -3.44 -0.87
CA LYS A 147 -10.43 -3.78 -2.12
C LYS A 147 -11.06 -5.00 -2.77
N ASN A 148 -10.98 -5.03 -4.11
CA ASN A 148 -11.52 -6.13 -4.92
C ASN A 148 -13.02 -6.36 -4.64
N VAL A 149 -13.82 -5.29 -4.73
CA VAL A 149 -15.27 -5.35 -4.46
C VAL A 149 -15.98 -6.31 -5.41
N ILE A 150 -15.55 -6.33 -6.67
CA ILE A 150 -16.06 -7.24 -7.70
C ILE A 150 -15.20 -8.49 -7.66
N ALA A 151 -15.84 -9.63 -7.45
CA ALA A 151 -15.21 -10.93 -7.59
C ALA A 151 -14.92 -11.16 -9.08
N SER A 152 -13.66 -11.36 -9.43
CA SER A 152 -13.21 -11.65 -10.78
C SER A 152 -12.50 -12.99 -10.78
N LYS A 153 -12.96 -13.93 -11.57
CA LYS A 153 -12.27 -15.19 -11.80
C LYS A 153 -10.95 -14.95 -12.52
N ARG A 154 -9.99 -15.78 -12.23
CA ARG A 154 -8.72 -15.87 -12.94
C ARG A 154 -8.60 -17.30 -13.44
N GLU A 155 -8.33 -17.48 -14.70
CA GLU A 155 -8.25 -18.79 -15.37
C GLU A 155 -6.82 -19.04 -15.90
N LEU A 156 -5.80 -18.76 -15.04
CA LEU A 156 -4.40 -18.93 -15.43
C LEU A 156 -3.91 -20.37 -15.28
N TYR A 157 -4.36 -21.08 -14.25
CA TYR A 157 -3.88 -22.41 -13.92
C TYR A 157 -4.93 -23.48 -14.17
N THR A 158 -6.13 -23.27 -13.66
CA THR A 158 -7.24 -24.23 -13.76
C THR A 158 -8.57 -23.50 -13.60
N ASP A 159 -9.66 -24.15 -13.98
CA ASP A 159 -11.04 -23.68 -13.76
C ASP A 159 -11.43 -23.58 -12.26
N ILE A 160 -10.54 -24.01 -11.36
CA ILE A 160 -10.76 -24.09 -9.90
C ILE A 160 -10.03 -22.94 -9.17
N GLU A 161 -9.42 -21.99 -9.87
CA GLU A 161 -8.76 -20.85 -9.21
C GLU A 161 -9.73 -20.02 -8.39
N THR A 162 -9.24 -19.54 -7.25
CA THR A 162 -10.01 -18.61 -6.43
C THR A 162 -10.14 -17.26 -7.11
N ASP A 163 -11.30 -16.61 -6.95
CA ASP A 163 -11.49 -15.22 -7.33
C ASP A 163 -10.44 -14.32 -6.65
N ASN A 164 -10.27 -13.10 -7.19
CA ASN A 164 -9.47 -12.08 -6.51
C ASN A 164 -10.03 -11.81 -5.11
N LEU A 165 -9.19 -12.01 -4.10
CA LEU A 165 -9.60 -11.97 -2.69
C LEU A 165 -10.07 -10.57 -2.28
N ARG A 166 -11.30 -10.45 -1.80
CA ARG A 166 -11.82 -9.22 -1.20
C ARG A 166 -11.10 -8.95 0.11
N LYS A 167 -10.63 -7.69 0.28
CA LYS A 167 -9.91 -7.26 1.48
C LYS A 167 -10.56 -6.03 2.09
N TYR A 168 -10.75 -6.08 3.40
CA TYR A 168 -11.21 -4.94 4.20
C TYR A 168 -10.02 -4.37 4.95
N LEU A 169 -9.82 -3.06 4.84
CA LEU A 169 -8.72 -2.33 5.45
C LEU A 169 -9.32 -1.20 6.31
N TRP A 170 -8.93 -1.15 7.54
CA TRP A 170 -9.28 -0.07 8.44
C TRP A 170 -8.03 0.50 9.06
N SER A 171 -7.78 1.79 8.84
CA SER A 171 -6.65 2.53 9.40
C SER A 171 -7.16 3.66 10.28
N THR A 172 -6.48 3.91 11.39
CA THR A 172 -6.77 5.06 12.25
C THR A 172 -5.51 5.57 12.91
N GLY A 173 -5.45 6.85 13.21
CA GLY A 173 -4.31 7.47 13.84
C GLY A 173 -4.61 8.88 14.34
N TYR A 174 -3.64 9.42 15.04
CA TYR A 174 -3.68 10.78 15.59
C TYR A 174 -2.30 11.42 15.50
N VAL A 175 -2.26 12.73 15.26
CA VAL A 175 -1.01 13.50 15.22
C VAL A 175 -0.91 14.38 16.46
N PHE A 176 0.14 14.18 17.24
CA PHE A 176 0.43 14.97 18.42
C PHE A 176 1.55 15.98 18.12
N ASN A 177 1.37 17.22 18.56
CA ASN A 177 2.44 18.20 18.60
C ASN A 177 3.22 18.04 19.91
N ILE A 178 4.52 17.80 19.86
CA ILE A 178 5.37 17.63 21.03
C ILE A 178 6.20 18.90 21.26
N GLY A 179 5.75 19.73 22.19
CA GLY A 179 6.39 21.00 22.54
C GLY A 179 6.37 22.04 21.41
N ASP A 180 7.10 23.15 21.62
CA ASP A 180 7.10 24.30 20.71
C ASP A 180 8.12 24.16 19.54
N ASN A 181 8.78 23.01 19.45
CA ASN A 181 9.91 22.81 18.53
C ASN A 181 9.51 22.22 17.15
N GLY A 182 8.22 22.17 16.81
CA GLY A 182 7.74 21.61 15.53
C GLY A 182 8.01 20.10 15.37
N LEU A 183 8.06 19.37 16.48
CA LEU A 183 8.16 17.92 16.48
C LEU A 183 6.76 17.31 16.51
N LEU A 184 6.41 16.50 15.50
CA LEU A 184 5.13 15.83 15.42
C LEU A 184 5.31 14.32 15.64
N PHE A 185 4.38 13.72 16.38
CA PHE A 185 4.35 12.30 16.68
C PHE A 185 3.02 11.71 16.21
N GLU A 186 3.06 10.71 15.32
CA GLU A 186 1.90 10.09 14.71
C GLU A 186 1.86 8.59 15.02
N PRO A 187 1.20 8.15 16.09
CA PRO A 187 0.81 6.76 16.26
C PRO A 187 -0.36 6.45 15.33
N SER A 188 -0.32 5.27 14.70
CA SER A 188 -1.41 4.79 13.87
C SER A 188 -1.47 3.27 13.85
N THR A 189 -2.63 2.75 13.50
CA THR A 189 -2.84 1.32 13.33
C THR A 189 -3.60 1.05 12.04
N MET A 190 -3.33 -0.10 11.43
CA MET A 190 -4.10 -0.61 10.30
C MET A 190 -4.47 -2.06 10.57
N PHE A 191 -5.75 -2.36 10.46
CA PHE A 191 -6.28 -3.72 10.49
C PHE A 191 -6.68 -4.13 9.08
N GLN A 192 -6.30 -5.34 8.69
CA GLN A 192 -6.67 -5.94 7.42
C GLN A 192 -7.36 -7.28 7.66
N TYR A 193 -8.45 -7.52 6.92
CA TYR A 193 -9.18 -8.78 6.89
C TYR A 193 -9.40 -9.22 5.45
N VAL A 194 -9.12 -10.49 5.16
CA VAL A 194 -9.34 -11.12 3.85
C VAL A 194 -10.55 -12.04 3.95
N ASP A 195 -11.57 -11.83 3.12
CA ASP A 195 -12.88 -12.44 3.30
C ASP A 195 -12.87 -13.98 3.15
N GLN A 196 -12.29 -14.50 2.08
CA GLN A 196 -12.31 -15.94 1.81
C GLN A 196 -11.35 -16.73 2.69
N THR A 197 -10.11 -16.27 2.83
CA THR A 197 -9.08 -16.95 3.62
C THR A 197 -9.23 -16.71 5.13
N LYS A 198 -10.08 -15.75 5.52
CA LYS A 198 -10.28 -15.30 6.91
C LYS A 198 -9.02 -14.74 7.57
N GLU A 199 -7.96 -14.52 6.81
CA GLU A 199 -6.70 -13.94 7.30
C GLU A 199 -6.89 -12.56 7.91
N LYS A 200 -6.29 -12.37 9.06
CA LYS A 200 -6.30 -11.11 9.81
C LYS A 200 -4.88 -10.65 10.06
N THR A 201 -4.64 -9.37 9.79
CA THR A 201 -3.32 -8.75 10.01
C THR A 201 -3.51 -7.41 10.71
N ILE A 202 -2.64 -7.09 11.63
CA ILE A 202 -2.55 -5.78 12.27
C ILE A 202 -1.18 -5.16 12.03
N ASP A 203 -1.18 -3.87 11.73
CA ASP A 203 0.01 -3.02 11.68
C ASP A 203 -0.09 -1.98 12.79
N LEU A 204 0.92 -1.91 13.63
CA LEU A 204 1.11 -0.86 14.61
C LEU A 204 2.25 0.04 14.12
N ASN A 205 1.96 1.31 13.96
CA ASN A 205 2.90 2.26 13.38
C ASN A 205 3.11 3.44 14.30
N VAL A 206 4.34 3.94 14.28
CA VAL A 206 4.71 5.21 14.89
C VAL A 206 5.56 5.98 13.90
N LYS A 207 5.28 7.26 13.71
CA LYS A 207 6.11 8.17 12.93
C LYS A 207 6.40 9.43 13.72
N VAL A 208 7.56 9.99 13.45
CA VAL A 208 8.02 11.26 14.02
C VAL A 208 8.45 12.15 12.87
N TYR A 209 8.00 13.40 12.88
CA TYR A 209 8.35 14.40 11.89
C TYR A 209 9.01 15.59 12.56
N LYS A 210 10.05 16.11 11.91
CA LYS A 210 10.72 17.34 12.33
C LYS A 210 10.76 18.31 11.17
N ASN A 211 10.13 19.47 11.34
CA ASN A 211 10.25 20.57 10.42
C ASN A 211 11.58 21.28 10.66
N LEU A 212 12.31 21.53 9.57
CA LEU A 212 13.59 22.22 9.54
C LEU A 212 13.49 23.36 8.50
N ASP A 213 14.41 24.32 8.54
CA ASP A 213 14.39 25.47 7.64
C ASP A 213 14.44 25.08 6.15
N PHE A 214 15.10 23.98 5.83
CA PHE A 214 15.24 23.47 4.46
C PHE A 214 14.16 22.47 4.03
N GLY A 215 13.29 22.01 4.94
CA GLY A 215 12.28 21.00 4.64
C GLY A 215 11.87 20.19 5.86
N ARG A 216 11.41 18.96 5.65
CA ARG A 216 10.93 18.06 6.71
C ARG A 216 11.68 16.75 6.68
N VAL A 217 12.29 16.36 7.79
CA VAL A 217 12.85 15.02 8.02
C VAL A 217 11.86 14.23 8.85
N TRP A 218 11.70 12.95 8.55
CA TRP A 218 10.81 12.08 9.30
C TRP A 218 11.33 10.65 9.35
N GLY A 219 10.94 9.95 10.38
CA GLY A 219 11.25 8.55 10.57
C GLY A 219 10.11 7.81 11.21
N GLY A 220 10.12 6.51 11.14
CA GLY A 220 9.06 5.71 11.73
C GLY A 220 9.46 4.26 11.93
N LEU A 221 8.62 3.57 12.68
CA LEU A 221 8.71 2.15 12.93
C LEU A 221 7.32 1.54 12.76
N SER A 222 7.24 0.45 12.01
CA SER A 222 6.02 -0.34 11.84
C SER A 222 6.26 -1.76 12.32
N TYR A 223 5.32 -2.30 13.08
CA TYR A 223 5.25 -3.70 13.44
C TYR A 223 4.01 -4.32 12.83
N ARG A 224 4.19 -5.29 11.94
CA ARG A 224 3.10 -6.08 11.33
C ARG A 224 3.06 -7.46 11.93
N ARG A 225 1.85 -7.93 12.26
CA ARG A 225 1.60 -9.29 12.71
C ARG A 225 0.36 -9.88 12.04
N SER A 226 0.49 -11.11 11.51
CA SER A 226 -0.66 -11.94 11.15
C SER A 226 -1.18 -12.67 12.39
N PHE A 227 -2.51 -12.79 12.54
CA PHE A 227 -3.13 -13.60 13.59
C PHE A 227 -3.23 -15.05 13.18
N ASP A 228 -3.30 -15.31 11.89
CA ASP A 228 -3.41 -16.61 11.29
C ASP A 228 -2.00 -17.09 10.89
N GLY A 229 -1.68 -18.34 11.18
CA GLY A 229 -0.40 -18.96 10.93
C GLY A 229 -0.51 -20.19 10.07
N ALA A 230 0.54 -20.50 9.30
CA ALA A 230 0.68 -21.78 8.65
C ALA A 230 1.13 -22.83 9.70
N SER A 231 0.40 -23.94 9.79
CA SER A 231 0.82 -25.04 10.65
C SER A 231 2.01 -25.77 10.03
N TYR A 232 3.02 -26.06 10.82
CA TYR A 232 4.19 -26.84 10.42
C TYR A 232 4.50 -27.92 11.46
N VAL A 233 5.12 -29.01 11.04
CA VAL A 233 5.53 -30.10 11.91
C VAL A 233 7.01 -29.91 12.27
N ASP A 234 7.31 -29.82 13.57
CA ASP A 234 8.65 -29.80 14.12
C ASP A 234 8.84 -31.02 15.03
N GLY A 235 9.48 -32.06 14.50
CA GLY A 235 9.62 -33.35 15.17
C GLY A 235 8.25 -34.00 15.42
N THR A 236 7.83 -34.04 16.69
CA THR A 236 6.54 -34.59 17.13
C THR A 236 5.50 -33.54 17.47
N SER A 237 5.85 -32.26 17.40
CA SER A 237 4.95 -31.14 17.70
C SER A 237 4.45 -30.44 16.45
N VAL A 238 3.26 -29.86 16.52
CA VAL A 238 2.70 -29.00 15.49
C VAL A 238 2.83 -27.56 15.96
N GLY A 239 3.64 -26.77 15.25
CA GLY A 239 3.80 -25.33 15.47
C GLY A 239 2.95 -24.50 14.49
N GLU A 240 2.69 -23.24 14.81
CA GLU A 240 2.09 -22.26 13.91
C GLU A 240 3.10 -21.16 13.59
N GLN A 241 3.40 -20.99 12.31
CA GLN A 241 4.22 -19.89 11.84
C GLN A 241 3.35 -18.67 11.50
N LYS A 242 3.48 -17.60 12.27
CA LYS A 242 2.81 -16.33 12.03
C LYS A 242 3.73 -15.34 11.33
N LEU A 243 3.21 -14.67 10.32
CA LEU A 243 3.95 -13.63 9.61
C LEU A 243 4.14 -12.41 10.51
N GLN A 244 5.38 -12.01 10.77
CA GLN A 244 5.73 -10.86 11.58
C GLN A 244 6.84 -10.05 10.91
N TYR A 245 6.66 -8.73 10.84
CA TYR A 245 7.66 -7.81 10.30
C TYR A 245 7.91 -6.66 11.25
N ILE A 246 9.17 -6.27 11.35
CA ILE A 246 9.58 -4.97 11.90
C ILE A 246 10.13 -4.15 10.75
N THR A 247 9.60 -2.94 10.58
CA THR A 247 9.87 -2.11 9.40
C THR A 247 10.27 -0.71 9.84
N PRO A 248 11.57 -0.39 9.99
CA PRO A 248 12.05 0.99 10.09
C PRO A 248 11.86 1.72 8.76
N ILE A 249 11.52 2.99 8.86
CA ILE A 249 11.26 3.91 7.74
C ILE A 249 11.99 5.21 8.03
N ILE A 250 12.64 5.77 7.01
CA ILE A 250 13.22 7.10 7.06
C ILE A 250 12.85 7.88 5.80
N GLY A 251 12.61 9.16 5.93
CA GLY A 251 12.29 10.01 4.79
C GLY A 251 12.69 11.46 4.97
N LEU A 252 12.79 12.13 3.84
CA LEU A 252 13.16 13.54 3.71
C LEU A 252 12.27 14.18 2.66
N ASN A 253 11.66 15.31 3.02
CA ASN A 253 11.02 16.21 2.08
C ASN A 253 11.90 17.46 1.96
N TYR A 254 12.43 17.71 0.77
CA TYR A 254 13.25 18.86 0.44
C TYR A 254 12.63 19.62 -0.72
N ASN A 255 12.19 20.85 -0.49
CA ASN A 255 11.41 21.62 -1.46
C ASN A 255 10.22 20.82 -2.00
N LYS A 256 10.25 20.50 -3.30
CA LYS A 256 9.22 19.72 -4.00
C LYS A 256 9.50 18.22 -4.02
N PHE A 257 10.66 17.77 -3.54
CA PHE A 257 11.08 16.38 -3.64
C PHE A 257 10.87 15.65 -2.32
N MET A 258 10.47 14.40 -2.43
CA MET A 258 10.37 13.47 -1.31
C MET A 258 11.24 12.25 -1.61
N PHE A 259 12.02 11.86 -0.63
CA PHE A 259 12.80 10.62 -0.62
C PHE A 259 12.41 9.82 0.61
N ALA A 260 12.15 8.54 0.44
CA ALA A 260 11.92 7.65 1.55
C ALA A 260 12.57 6.28 1.29
N TYR A 261 13.08 5.71 2.36
CA TYR A 261 13.62 4.35 2.37
C TYR A 261 12.96 3.55 3.48
N THR A 262 12.60 2.32 3.16
CA THR A 262 11.97 1.38 4.08
C THR A 262 12.69 0.05 4.00
N TYR A 263 13.00 -0.52 5.13
CA TYR A 263 13.51 -1.88 5.25
C TYR A 263 12.57 -2.71 6.12
N SER A 264 12.03 -3.80 5.57
CA SER A 264 11.18 -4.71 6.34
C SER A 264 11.95 -5.97 6.67
N HIS A 265 12.13 -6.21 7.97
CA HIS A 265 12.79 -7.40 8.50
C HIS A 265 11.74 -8.40 8.95
N LEU A 266 11.84 -9.63 8.43
CA LEU A 266 11.01 -10.75 8.87
C LEU A 266 11.48 -11.22 10.25
N THR A 267 10.56 -11.23 11.22
CA THR A 267 10.79 -11.75 12.56
C THR A 267 9.85 -12.95 12.77
N GLY A 268 10.29 -13.99 13.44
CA GLY A 268 9.49 -15.19 13.71
C GLY A 268 10.31 -16.46 13.64
N ASP A 269 9.64 -17.60 13.66
CA ASP A 269 10.29 -18.91 13.79
C ASP A 269 11.01 -19.33 12.50
N VAL A 270 10.52 -18.93 11.33
CA VAL A 270 11.22 -19.14 10.05
C VAL A 270 12.08 -17.94 9.71
N LYS A 271 13.37 -18.15 9.72
CA LYS A 271 14.38 -17.14 9.35
C LYS A 271 14.90 -17.49 7.96
N PHE A 272 14.83 -16.53 7.05
CA PHE A 272 15.55 -16.57 5.80
C PHE A 272 16.82 -15.73 5.94
N ASP A 273 17.97 -16.24 5.60
CA ASP A 273 19.25 -15.51 5.68
C ASP A 273 19.26 -14.15 4.95
N LYS A 274 18.39 -14.01 3.95
CA LYS A 274 18.20 -12.79 3.16
C LYS A 274 16.72 -12.36 3.13
N GLY A 275 15.99 -12.61 4.20
CA GLY A 275 14.52 -12.55 4.27
C GLY A 275 13.90 -11.16 4.38
N GLY A 276 14.65 -10.08 4.22
CA GLY A 276 14.14 -8.73 4.25
C GLY A 276 13.73 -8.19 2.88
N PHE A 277 12.94 -7.12 2.86
CA PHE A 277 12.73 -6.35 1.64
C PHE A 277 13.07 -4.87 1.82
N HIS A 278 13.61 -4.32 0.76
CA HIS A 278 13.99 -2.94 0.65
C HIS A 278 12.98 -2.22 -0.25
N GLN A 279 12.61 -1.01 0.13
CA GLN A 279 11.74 -0.18 -0.67
C GLN A 279 12.29 1.24 -0.70
N ILE A 280 12.38 1.79 -1.90
CA ILE A 280 12.70 3.19 -2.14
C ILE A 280 11.46 3.87 -2.70
N THR A 281 11.15 5.05 -2.20
CA THR A 281 10.07 5.89 -2.72
C THR A 281 10.66 7.26 -3.08
N LEU A 282 10.45 7.66 -4.32
CA LEU A 282 10.78 9.00 -4.82
C LEU A 282 9.48 9.75 -5.08
N GLY A 283 9.44 11.02 -4.72
CA GLY A 283 8.26 11.83 -4.88
C GLY A 283 8.56 13.24 -5.38
N ILE A 284 7.59 13.79 -6.09
CA ILE A 284 7.56 15.19 -6.49
C ILE A 284 6.19 15.76 -6.16
N ASP A 285 6.18 16.91 -5.48
CA ASP A 285 4.99 17.71 -5.17
C ASP A 285 4.91 18.87 -6.14
N LEU A 286 3.80 18.97 -6.88
CA LEU A 286 3.59 19.94 -7.94
C LEU A 286 2.33 20.75 -7.65
N PHE A 287 2.26 21.97 -8.19
CA PHE A 287 1.07 22.82 -8.14
C PHE A 287 0.49 22.95 -6.73
N CYS A 288 1.35 23.15 -5.74
CA CYS A 288 0.94 23.28 -4.35
C CYS A 288 0.12 24.57 -4.17
N LYS A 289 -1.03 24.42 -3.52
CA LYS A 289 -1.89 25.51 -3.06
C LYS A 289 -1.49 25.89 -1.64
N ASN A 290 -1.92 27.04 -1.17
CA ASN A 290 -1.76 27.39 0.24
C ASN A 290 -2.52 26.40 1.12
N SER A 291 -1.93 26.01 2.25
CA SER A 291 -2.59 25.14 3.21
C SER A 291 -3.93 25.76 3.65
N ARG A 292 -4.97 24.96 3.65
CA ARG A 292 -6.32 25.40 4.01
C ARG A 292 -6.60 25.31 5.49
N TYR A 293 -5.86 24.45 6.16
CA TYR A 293 -6.09 24.13 7.55
C TYR A 293 -4.80 24.25 8.34
N ASP A 294 -4.89 24.78 9.53
CA ASP A 294 -3.77 24.89 10.47
C ASP A 294 -3.53 23.61 11.27
N CYS A 295 -4.14 22.48 10.84
CA CYS A 295 -3.92 21.19 11.49
C CYS A 295 -2.53 20.63 11.14
N ASN A 296 -1.98 19.84 12.06
CA ASN A 296 -0.71 19.11 11.85
C ASN A 296 -0.91 17.77 11.11
N CYS A 297 -2.00 17.57 10.42
CA CYS A 297 -2.33 16.32 9.74
C CYS A 297 -1.46 16.11 8.48
N PRO A 298 -0.40 15.29 8.50
CA PRO A 298 0.52 15.14 7.36
C PRO A 298 -0.13 14.54 6.11
N ALA A 299 -1.30 13.94 6.26
CA ALA A 299 -2.05 13.34 5.15
C ALA A 299 -2.79 14.38 4.31
N VAL A 300 -3.07 15.56 4.87
CA VAL A 300 -3.85 16.64 4.24
C VAL A 300 -2.99 17.84 3.88
N ASN A 301 -1.90 18.06 4.61
CA ASN A 301 -0.95 19.17 4.40
C ASN A 301 0.28 18.75 3.59
#